data_e230ce4f360e24f379ac7e7465480642
#
_entry.id   e230ce4f360e24f379ac7e7465480642
#
_cell.length_a   1.000
_cell.length_b   1.000
_cell.length_c   1.000
_cell.angle_alpha   90.00
_cell.angle_beta   90.00
_cell.angle_gamma   90.00
#
_symmetry.space_group_name_H-M   'P 1'
#
loop_
_entity.id
_entity.type
_entity.pdbx_description
1 polymer ?
#
loop_
_entity_poly.entity_id
_entity_poly.type
_entity_poly.pdbx_seq_one_letter_code
_entity_poly.pdbx_strand_id
1 'polypeptide(L)'
;MRKNVIYLMGCAAVMILAASCAGRSKDSTAQKTVPEFVLTYAENQAEDYPTTQGAYKFAELVHEQTGGRVEIQVNAGGVLGDEKTVIEQLQFGGVDFARV
;
A
#
# COMPACT_ATOMS: atom_id res chain seq x y z
N MET A 1 31.72 -53.41 -28.01
CA MET A 1 31.26 -53.36 -26.62
C MET A 1 31.49 -52.01 -25.95
N ARG A 2 32.05 -51.04 -26.62
CA ARG A 2 32.24 -49.69 -25.99
C ARG A 2 31.22 -48.65 -26.40
N LYS A 3 30.24 -48.99 -27.21
CA LYS A 3 29.26 -48.05 -27.75
C LYS A 3 27.98 -47.90 -26.91
N ASN A 4 27.80 -48.80 -25.93
CA ASN A 4 26.56 -48.78 -25.14
C ASN A 4 26.65 -47.99 -23.83
N VAL A 5 27.85 -47.55 -23.46
CA VAL A 5 28.05 -46.80 -22.22
C VAL A 5 27.75 -45.31 -22.39
N ILE A 6 27.81 -44.81 -23.63
CA ILE A 6 27.62 -43.37 -23.90
C ILE A 6 26.14 -43.00 -23.91
N TYR A 7 25.25 -43.96 -24.19
CA TYR A 7 23.81 -43.70 -24.20
C TYR A 7 23.16 -43.65 -22.83
N LEU A 8 23.80 -44.21 -21.82
CA LEU A 8 23.29 -44.23 -20.45
C LEU A 8 23.57 -42.91 -19.70
N MET A 9 24.50 -42.09 -20.15
CA MET A 9 24.78 -40.79 -19.54
C MET A 9 23.93 -39.65 -20.10
N GLY A 10 23.30 -39.86 -21.25
CA GLY A 10 22.45 -38.83 -21.87
C GLY A 10 21.04 -38.72 -21.28
N CYS A 11 20.53 -39.79 -20.65
CA CYS A 11 19.18 -39.80 -20.11
C CYS A 11 19.09 -39.25 -18.68
N ALA A 12 20.19 -39.19 -17.96
CA ALA A 12 20.18 -38.68 -16.58
C ALA A 12 20.15 -37.15 -16.50
N ALA A 13 20.51 -36.45 -17.55
CA ALA A 13 20.57 -35.00 -17.59
C ALA A 13 19.21 -34.33 -17.89
N VAL A 14 18.24 -35.08 -18.42
CA VAL A 14 16.95 -34.51 -18.83
C VAL A 14 15.90 -34.54 -17.70
N MET A 15 16.12 -35.33 -16.66
CA MET A 15 15.16 -35.50 -15.57
C MET A 15 15.26 -34.43 -14.44
N ILE A 16 16.28 -33.58 -14.50
CA ILE A 16 16.51 -32.62 -13.41
C ILE A 16 15.80 -31.26 -13.65
N LEU A 17 15.32 -31.03 -14.87
CA LEU A 17 14.70 -29.74 -15.25
C LEU A 17 13.19 -29.64 -14.98
N ALA A 18 12.55 -30.75 -14.57
CA ALA A 18 11.09 -30.73 -14.35
C ALA A 18 10.67 -30.50 -12.89
N ALA A 19 11.60 -30.46 -11.94
CA ALA A 19 11.28 -30.32 -10.52
C ALA A 19 11.37 -28.87 -9.99
N SER A 20 11.67 -27.92 -10.85
CA SER A 20 11.90 -26.52 -10.47
C SER A 20 10.66 -25.63 -10.48
N CYS A 21 9.49 -26.15 -10.85
CA CYS A 21 8.28 -25.33 -10.98
C CYS A 21 7.28 -25.47 -9.84
N ALA A 22 7.59 -26.18 -8.76
CA ALA A 22 6.69 -26.39 -7.62
C ALA A 22 7.13 -25.63 -6.38
N GLY A 23 7.52 -24.38 -6.54
CA GLY A 23 7.89 -23.50 -5.43
C GLY A 23 7.46 -22.07 -5.71
N ARG A 24 6.23 -21.88 -6.15
CA ARG A 24 5.64 -20.54 -6.09
C ARG A 24 5.20 -20.30 -4.66
N SER A 25 6.17 -20.01 -3.83
CA SER A 25 5.93 -19.32 -2.58
C SER A 25 5.20 -18.03 -2.96
N LYS A 26 3.93 -17.96 -2.59
CA LYS A 26 3.26 -16.68 -2.45
C LYS A 26 3.91 -15.98 -1.26
N ASP A 27 5.14 -15.56 -1.41
CA ASP A 27 5.63 -14.42 -0.68
C ASP A 27 4.88 -13.21 -1.26
N SER A 28 3.68 -13.00 -0.75
CA SER A 28 3.13 -11.68 -0.75
C SER A 28 3.93 -10.87 0.28
N THR A 29 5.15 -10.60 -0.05
CA THR A 29 5.81 -9.40 0.43
C THR A 29 4.93 -8.30 -0.10
N ALA A 30 3.99 -7.84 0.73
CA ALA A 30 3.30 -6.59 0.51
C ALA A 30 4.43 -5.57 0.40
N GLN A 31 4.82 -5.30 -0.81
CA GLN A 31 5.79 -4.27 -1.13
C GLN A 31 5.14 -3.00 -0.64
N LYS A 32 5.58 -2.49 0.51
CA LYS A 32 5.11 -1.23 1.08
C LYS A 32 5.45 -0.17 0.04
N THR A 33 4.48 0.11 -0.82
CA THR A 33 4.62 1.13 -1.84
C THR A 33 4.79 2.44 -1.10
N VAL A 34 5.90 3.11 -1.31
CA VAL A 34 6.10 4.47 -0.77
C VAL A 34 5.09 5.35 -1.51
N PRO A 35 4.20 6.05 -0.79
CA PRO A 35 3.23 6.91 -1.44
C PRO A 35 3.93 8.03 -2.21
N GLU A 36 3.45 8.30 -3.41
CA GLU A 36 3.91 9.39 -4.26
C GLU A 36 3.40 10.75 -3.75
N PHE A 37 2.19 10.74 -3.21
CA PHE A 37 1.54 11.90 -2.61
C PHE A 37 1.05 11.57 -1.21
N VAL A 38 1.37 12.44 -0.27
CA VAL A 38 0.84 12.40 1.10
C VAL A 38 0.05 13.67 1.33
N LEU A 39 -1.26 13.52 1.56
CA LEU A 39 -2.20 14.61 1.74
C LEU A 39 -2.69 14.65 3.20
N THR A 40 -2.81 15.84 3.74
CA THR A 40 -3.21 16.06 5.14
C THR A 40 -4.69 16.40 5.22
N TYR A 41 -5.42 15.67 6.07
CA TYR A 41 -6.83 15.90 6.37
C TYR A 41 -6.98 16.34 7.81
N ALA A 42 -7.56 17.51 8.04
CA ALA A 42 -7.88 18.04 9.37
C ALA A 42 -9.34 17.71 9.72
N GLU A 43 -9.55 17.06 10.86
CA GLU A 43 -10.88 16.71 11.39
C GLU A 43 -11.02 17.22 12.82
N ASN A 44 -12.08 17.98 13.08
CA ASN A 44 -12.32 18.58 14.40
C ASN A 44 -12.90 17.62 15.42
N GLN A 45 -13.56 16.55 14.97
CA GLN A 45 -14.22 15.60 15.85
C GLN A 45 -13.26 14.51 16.35
N ALA A 46 -13.64 13.87 17.45
CA ALA A 46 -12.91 12.74 18.01
C ALA A 46 -12.84 11.54 17.04
N GLU A 47 -11.90 10.65 17.24
CA GLU A 47 -11.65 9.51 16.35
C GLU A 47 -12.85 8.58 16.18
N ASP A 48 -13.65 8.41 17.23
CA ASP A 48 -14.83 7.53 17.26
C ASP A 48 -16.08 8.19 16.67
N TYR A 49 -16.00 9.46 16.30
CA TYR A 49 -17.15 10.16 15.75
C TYR A 49 -17.48 9.69 14.32
N PRO A 50 -18.77 9.55 13.97
CA PRO A 50 -19.15 8.97 12.67
C PRO A 50 -18.54 9.64 11.45
N THR A 51 -18.41 10.97 11.46
CA THR A 51 -17.80 11.69 10.33
C THR A 51 -16.29 11.44 10.23
N THR A 52 -15.63 11.30 11.36
CA THR A 52 -14.19 10.95 11.42
C THR A 52 -13.97 9.55 10.89
N GLN A 53 -14.85 8.60 11.23
CA GLN A 53 -14.83 7.26 10.66
C GLN A 53 -15.01 7.28 9.13
N GLY A 54 -15.85 8.19 8.64
CA GLY A 54 -15.99 8.45 7.20
C GLY A 54 -14.70 8.97 6.56
N ALA A 55 -13.97 9.84 7.25
CA ALA A 55 -12.68 10.35 6.77
C ALA A 55 -11.62 9.24 6.70
N TYR A 56 -11.56 8.35 7.68
CA TYR A 56 -10.68 7.18 7.64
C TYR A 56 -11.05 6.24 6.48
N LYS A 57 -12.34 6.00 6.26
CA LYS A 57 -12.78 5.17 5.12
C LYS A 57 -12.46 5.82 3.78
N PHE A 58 -12.59 7.11 3.67
CA PHE A 58 -12.16 7.87 2.50
C PHE A 58 -10.65 7.69 2.24
N ALA A 59 -9.83 7.83 3.28
CA ALA A 59 -8.37 7.64 3.18
C ALA A 59 -8.01 6.21 2.72
N GLU A 60 -8.66 5.20 3.29
CA GLU A 60 -8.49 3.80 2.90
C GLU A 60 -8.82 3.57 1.41
N LEU A 61 -9.98 4.05 0.97
CA LEU A 61 -10.43 3.88 -0.41
C LEU A 61 -9.52 4.57 -1.42
N VAL A 62 -9.03 5.76 -1.11
CA VAL A 62 -8.06 6.47 -1.96
C VAL A 62 -6.76 5.69 -2.04
N HIS A 63 -6.26 5.17 -0.93
CA HIS A 63 -5.07 4.35 -0.92
C HIS A 63 -5.24 3.09 -1.79
N GLU A 64 -6.32 2.37 -1.63
CA GLU A 64 -6.63 1.17 -2.41
C GLU A 64 -6.78 1.47 -3.91
N GLN A 65 -7.57 2.48 -4.26
CA GLN A 65 -7.88 2.82 -5.66
C GLN A 65 -6.67 3.40 -6.41
N THR A 66 -5.72 3.97 -5.70
CA THR A 66 -4.47 4.49 -6.29
C THR A 66 -3.32 3.48 -6.25
N GLY A 67 -3.56 2.27 -5.75
CA GLY A 67 -2.49 1.27 -5.58
C GLY A 67 -1.43 1.70 -4.58
N GLY A 68 -1.80 2.49 -3.56
CA GLY A 68 -0.90 3.03 -2.55
C GLY A 68 -0.10 4.26 -2.98
N ARG A 69 -0.39 4.83 -4.14
CA ARG A 69 0.29 6.03 -4.64
C ARG A 69 -0.10 7.29 -3.87
N VAL A 70 -1.33 7.35 -3.38
CA VAL A 70 -1.84 8.46 -2.58
C VAL A 70 -2.17 7.99 -1.18
N GLU A 71 -1.64 8.67 -0.19
CA GLU A 71 -1.93 8.48 1.22
C GLU A 71 -2.61 9.74 1.76
N ILE A 72 -3.73 9.57 2.47
CA ILE A 72 -4.40 10.65 3.18
C ILE A 72 -4.20 10.44 4.68
N GLN A 73 -3.53 11.39 5.33
CA GLN A 73 -3.30 11.38 6.76
C GLN A 73 -4.42 12.15 7.46
N VAL A 74 -5.32 11.41 8.10
CA VAL A 74 -6.42 11.99 8.87
C VAL A 74 -5.93 12.35 10.27
N ASN A 75 -6.06 13.62 10.63
CA ASN A 75 -5.70 14.16 11.93
C ASN A 75 -6.99 14.57 12.66
N ALA A 76 -7.47 13.67 13.52
CA ALA A 76 -8.71 13.84 14.27
C ALA A 76 -8.54 14.66 15.56
N GLY A 77 -9.65 15.03 16.19
CA GLY A 77 -9.67 15.67 17.50
C GLY A 77 -9.21 17.12 17.51
N GLY A 78 -9.22 17.81 16.38
CA GLY A 78 -8.81 19.21 16.30
C GLY A 78 -7.32 19.44 16.55
N VAL A 79 -6.46 18.43 16.37
CA VAL A 79 -5.02 18.51 16.67
C VAL A 79 -4.27 19.51 15.78
N LEU A 80 -4.81 19.81 14.60
CA LEU A 80 -4.23 20.78 13.66
C LEU A 80 -4.75 22.22 13.87
N GLY A 81 -5.63 22.42 14.81
CA GLY A 81 -6.20 23.72 15.16
C GLY A 81 -7.73 23.73 15.15
N ASP A 82 -8.29 24.87 15.56
CA ASP A 82 -9.72 25.12 15.48
C ASP A 82 -10.18 25.37 14.03
N GLU A 83 -11.48 25.49 13.82
CA GLU A 83 -12.08 25.68 12.48
C GLU A 83 -11.46 26.86 11.72
N LYS A 84 -11.27 27.98 12.40
CA LYS A 84 -10.67 29.18 11.78
C LYS A 84 -9.23 28.91 11.35
N THR A 85 -8.43 28.37 12.25
CA THR A 85 -7.02 28.04 12.00
C THR A 85 -6.86 27.07 10.84
N VAL A 86 -7.70 26.04 10.79
CA VAL A 86 -7.67 25.04 9.72
C VAL A 86 -8.09 25.62 8.37
N ILE A 87 -9.08 26.49 8.34
CA ILE A 87 -9.47 27.22 7.11
C ILE A 87 -8.32 28.10 6.60
N GLU A 88 -7.63 28.78 7.51
CA GLU A 88 -6.45 29.58 7.15
C GLU A 88 -5.34 28.68 6.59
N GLN A 89 -5.09 27.52 7.20
CA GLN A 89 -4.11 26.56 6.71
C GLN A 89 -4.45 26.02 5.31
N LEU A 90 -5.73 25.77 5.01
CA LEU A 90 -6.18 25.41 3.67
C LEU A 90 -5.81 26.46 2.64
N GLN A 91 -5.98 27.74 2.95
CA GLN A 91 -5.67 28.85 2.04
C GLN A 91 -4.17 28.94 1.72
N PHE A 92 -3.33 28.59 2.70
CA PHE A 92 -1.88 28.61 2.56
C PHE A 92 -1.26 27.28 2.12
N GLY A 93 -2.06 26.24 1.96
CA GLY A 93 -1.58 24.90 1.59
C GLY A 93 -0.95 24.12 2.76
N GLY A 94 -1.23 24.50 3.99
CA GLY A 94 -0.76 23.75 5.17
C GLY A 94 -1.54 22.47 5.43
N VAL A 95 -2.79 22.40 4.99
CA VAL A 95 -3.63 21.19 4.93
C VAL A 95 -4.28 21.10 3.57
N ASP A 96 -4.58 19.90 3.12
CA ASP A 96 -5.18 19.64 1.81
C ASP A 96 -6.69 19.49 1.90
N PHE A 97 -7.18 18.94 3.02
CA PHE A 97 -8.60 18.76 3.30
C PHE A 97 -8.92 19.21 4.72
N ALA A 98 -10.08 19.74 4.91
CA ALA A 98 -10.59 20.06 6.23
C ALA A 98 -12.10 19.80 6.33
N ARG A 99 -12.50 19.29 7.47
CA ARG A 99 -13.88 19.26 7.89
C ARG A 99 -14.07 20.29 9.02
N VAL A 100 -14.96 21.19 8.79
CA VAL A 100 -15.35 22.25 9.72
C VAL A 100 -16.87 22.25 9.92
#